data_bf221cc0b78eb930fbe8757d42e68e68
#
_entry.id   bf221cc0b78eb930fbe8757d42e68e68
#
_cell.length_a   1.000
_cell.length_b   1.000
_cell.length_c   1.000
_cell.angle_alpha   90.00
_cell.angle_beta   90.00
_cell.angle_gamma   90.00
#
_symmetry.space_group_name_H-M   'P 1'
#
loop_
_entity.id
_entity.type
_entity.pdbx_description
1 polymer ?
#
loop_
_entity_poly.entity_id
_entity_poly.type
_entity_poly.pdbx_seq_one_letter_code
_entity_poly.pdbx_strand_id
1 'polypeptide(L)'
;MKVIVFPFDNYVRPLIEYEKLWHFEICGLISPMGFGINNMQMYENDKKYIIKSEMSEDNMAEMEALLVVESYHFVKFELILEQINLAAKNGKNIVLARKIDKNEYSEVLDICEKSNVKLIEMPIESFKWEKNISGLQNINVPVIAIIENGVRCNAFEIEMQIISVLLKENYKVSLISSRQFGNTENIHAFPGFMNGNGLNESEKIICYNQYLKYIEENEKPEVIVVGIPGELLPLTKQKPGNFGIIAYEILNAVDPDFTILSLYKDEYKEEYFEEMNNLLH
;
A
#
# COMPACT_ATOMS: atom_id res chain seq x y z
N MET A 1 -2.24 -1.83 -19.08
CA MET A 1 -0.97 -1.14 -19.35
C MET A 1 0.18 -2.03 -18.91
N LYS A 2 1.18 -2.25 -19.79
CA LYS A 2 2.38 -3.05 -19.45
C LYS A 2 3.39 -2.21 -18.69
N VAL A 3 3.82 -2.69 -17.53
CA VAL A 3 4.73 -1.93 -16.65
C VAL A 3 5.95 -2.73 -16.23
N ILE A 4 7.06 -2.02 -16.03
CA ILE A 4 8.22 -2.49 -15.28
C ILE A 4 8.14 -1.88 -13.89
N VAL A 5 8.34 -2.69 -12.86
CA VAL A 5 8.31 -2.27 -11.46
C VAL A 5 9.71 -1.88 -10.99
N PHE A 6 9.84 -0.69 -10.38
CA PHE A 6 11.07 -0.19 -9.77
C PHE A 6 10.76 0.67 -8.53
N PRO A 7 11.52 0.58 -7.46
CA PRO A 7 12.48 -0.48 -7.14
C PRO A 7 11.75 -1.75 -6.68
N PHE A 8 12.21 -2.92 -7.14
CA PHE A 8 11.64 -4.18 -6.70
C PHE A 8 12.41 -4.77 -5.51
N ASP A 9 11.67 -5.19 -4.50
CA ASP A 9 12.09 -6.06 -3.41
C ASP A 9 10.92 -6.96 -2.96
N ASN A 10 11.14 -7.80 -1.96
CA ASN A 10 10.08 -8.71 -1.48
C ASN A 10 8.87 -7.99 -0.87
N TYR A 11 9.03 -6.73 -0.45
CA TYR A 11 7.93 -5.90 0.04
C TYR A 11 6.90 -5.59 -1.05
N VAL A 12 7.35 -5.55 -2.30
CA VAL A 12 6.55 -5.24 -3.49
C VAL A 12 5.95 -6.51 -4.12
N ARG A 13 6.40 -7.69 -3.71
CA ARG A 13 5.95 -8.96 -4.28
C ARG A 13 4.42 -9.13 -4.36
N PRO A 14 3.62 -8.75 -3.37
CA PRO A 14 2.17 -8.85 -3.46
C PRO A 14 1.54 -8.07 -4.63
N LEU A 15 2.18 -6.99 -5.10
CA LEU A 15 1.71 -6.31 -6.31
C LEU A 15 1.78 -7.19 -7.56
N ILE A 16 2.77 -8.09 -7.60
CA ILE A 16 2.96 -9.00 -8.74
C ILE A 16 2.02 -10.19 -8.62
N GLU A 17 1.89 -10.74 -7.42
CA GLU A 17 0.99 -11.86 -7.13
C GLU A 17 -0.47 -11.52 -7.44
N TYR A 18 -0.87 -10.30 -7.11
CA TYR A 18 -2.23 -9.78 -7.29
C TYR A 18 -2.33 -8.72 -8.40
N GLU A 19 -1.50 -8.80 -9.45
CA GLU A 19 -1.40 -7.79 -10.54
C GLU A 19 -2.76 -7.43 -11.16
N LYS A 20 -3.71 -8.37 -11.17
CA LYS A 20 -5.06 -8.17 -11.72
C LYS A 20 -5.86 -7.12 -10.95
N LEU A 21 -5.60 -6.94 -9.66
CA LEU A 21 -6.28 -5.94 -8.83
C LEU A 21 -5.83 -4.51 -9.18
N TRP A 22 -4.67 -4.36 -9.79
CA TRP A 22 -4.05 -3.07 -10.11
C TRP A 22 -4.24 -2.64 -11.57
N HIS A 23 -4.89 -3.48 -12.40
CA HIS A 23 -5.06 -3.25 -13.83
C HIS A 23 -3.75 -3.03 -14.60
N PHE A 24 -2.64 -3.53 -14.07
CA PHE A 24 -1.35 -3.56 -14.73
C PHE A 24 -1.02 -4.98 -15.22
N GLU A 25 -0.25 -5.05 -16.30
CA GLU A 25 0.45 -6.25 -16.71
C GLU A 25 1.94 -6.04 -16.44
N ILE A 26 2.48 -6.77 -15.46
CA ILE A 26 3.88 -6.63 -15.09
C ILE A 26 4.72 -7.43 -16.08
N CYS A 27 5.65 -6.76 -16.77
CA CYS A 27 6.55 -7.35 -17.76
C CYS A 27 8.02 -7.38 -17.32
N GLY A 28 8.39 -6.72 -16.22
CA GLY A 28 9.75 -6.74 -15.71
C GLY A 28 9.89 -6.22 -14.30
N LEU A 29 10.96 -6.67 -13.63
CA LEU A 29 11.29 -6.31 -12.25
C LEU A 29 12.72 -5.80 -12.19
N ILE A 30 12.88 -4.57 -11.71
CA ILE A 30 14.20 -3.94 -11.55
C ILE A 30 14.47 -3.70 -10.07
N SER A 31 15.56 -4.28 -9.58
CA SER A 31 16.01 -4.14 -8.20
C SER A 31 17.35 -3.42 -8.16
N PRO A 32 17.49 -2.35 -7.36
CA PRO A 32 18.77 -1.67 -7.21
C PRO A 32 19.91 -2.61 -6.81
N MET A 33 21.11 -2.31 -7.26
CA MET A 33 22.31 -3.00 -6.79
C MET A 33 22.43 -2.90 -5.27
N GLY A 34 22.76 -4.01 -4.62
CA GLY A 34 22.87 -4.06 -3.16
C GLY A 34 21.65 -4.64 -2.43
N PHE A 35 20.51 -4.82 -3.09
CA PHE A 35 19.33 -5.50 -2.49
C PHE A 35 19.51 -7.02 -2.37
N GLY A 36 20.54 -7.60 -3.01
CA GLY A 36 20.89 -9.02 -2.89
C GLY A 36 20.01 -9.98 -3.67
N ILE A 37 19.08 -9.50 -4.49
CA ILE A 37 18.11 -10.30 -5.25
C ILE A 37 18.29 -10.21 -6.77
N ASN A 38 19.30 -9.51 -7.25
CA ASN A 38 19.62 -9.40 -8.67
C ASN A 38 19.98 -10.76 -9.28
N ASN A 39 19.51 -11.01 -10.51
CA ASN A 39 19.60 -12.27 -11.24
C ASN A 39 18.84 -13.45 -10.62
N MET A 40 18.11 -13.24 -9.53
CA MET A 40 17.20 -14.25 -9.02
C MET A 40 16.02 -14.46 -9.98
N GLN A 41 15.55 -15.69 -10.04
CA GLN A 41 14.36 -16.06 -10.78
C GLN A 41 13.17 -16.09 -9.80
N MET A 42 12.09 -15.47 -10.20
CA MET A 42 10.82 -15.53 -9.49
C MET A 42 9.75 -16.07 -10.43
N TYR A 43 8.89 -16.93 -9.91
CA TYR A 43 7.73 -17.45 -10.64
C TYR A 43 6.48 -16.94 -9.94
N GLU A 44 5.64 -16.25 -10.69
CA GLU A 44 4.37 -15.73 -10.19
C GLU A 44 3.34 -15.68 -11.32
N ASN A 45 2.10 -16.07 -11.05
CA ASN A 45 1.00 -16.07 -12.04
C ASN A 45 1.35 -16.78 -13.35
N ASP A 46 2.04 -17.94 -13.28
CA ASP A 46 2.53 -18.71 -14.45
C ASP A 46 3.55 -17.96 -15.31
N LYS A 47 4.03 -16.80 -14.85
CA LYS A 47 5.11 -16.04 -15.50
C LYS A 47 6.43 -16.24 -14.77
N LYS A 48 7.50 -16.27 -15.56
CA LYS A 48 8.87 -16.29 -15.06
C LYS A 48 9.46 -14.90 -15.16
N TYR A 49 9.87 -14.34 -14.04
CA TYR A 49 10.61 -13.09 -13.97
C TYR A 49 12.07 -13.34 -13.65
N ILE A 50 12.95 -12.59 -14.31
CA ILE A 50 14.36 -12.48 -13.93
C ILE A 50 14.53 -11.07 -13.39
N ILE A 51 14.88 -10.94 -12.11
CA ILE A 51 15.08 -9.66 -11.46
C ILE A 51 16.39 -9.08 -11.96
N LYS A 52 16.33 -7.94 -12.65
CA LYS A 52 17.49 -7.25 -13.21
C LYS A 52 17.91 -6.07 -12.34
N SER A 53 19.17 -5.65 -12.45
CA SER A 53 19.66 -4.43 -11.80
C SER A 53 19.37 -3.18 -12.61
N GLU A 54 19.16 -3.33 -13.93
CA GLU A 54 18.99 -2.23 -14.89
C GLU A 54 17.94 -2.62 -15.94
N MET A 55 17.28 -1.61 -16.51
CA MET A 55 16.39 -1.82 -17.65
C MET A 55 17.22 -2.15 -18.89
N SER A 56 16.90 -3.27 -19.55
CA SER A 56 17.50 -3.64 -20.85
C SER A 56 16.67 -3.13 -22.02
N GLU A 57 17.25 -3.09 -23.22
CA GLU A 57 16.54 -2.69 -24.44
C GLU A 57 15.29 -3.55 -24.67
N ASP A 58 15.38 -4.88 -24.45
CA ASP A 58 14.24 -5.79 -24.59
C ASP A 58 13.11 -5.42 -23.60
N ASN A 59 13.45 -5.15 -22.34
CA ASN A 59 12.45 -4.73 -21.34
C ASN A 59 11.79 -3.41 -21.74
N MET A 60 12.60 -2.44 -22.24
CA MET A 60 12.08 -1.16 -22.70
C MET A 60 11.20 -1.28 -23.94
N ALA A 61 11.46 -2.26 -24.82
CA ALA A 61 10.61 -2.49 -25.98
C ALA A 61 9.19 -2.95 -25.59
N GLU A 62 9.07 -3.76 -24.57
CA GLU A 62 7.79 -4.35 -24.14
C GLU A 62 6.96 -3.42 -23.24
N MET A 63 7.59 -2.58 -22.41
CA MET A 63 6.88 -1.77 -21.45
C MET A 63 6.22 -0.53 -22.07
N GLU A 64 5.09 -0.13 -21.50
CA GLU A 64 4.41 1.14 -21.79
C GLU A 64 4.73 2.21 -20.74
N ALA A 65 5.02 1.78 -19.50
CA ALA A 65 5.35 2.69 -18.40
C ALA A 65 6.30 2.06 -17.38
N LEU A 66 7.04 2.93 -16.68
CA LEU A 66 7.77 2.59 -15.46
C LEU A 66 6.86 2.83 -14.26
N LEU A 67 6.58 1.78 -13.47
CA LEU A 67 5.85 1.84 -12.22
C LEU A 67 6.83 2.04 -11.07
N VAL A 68 6.84 3.25 -10.53
CA VAL A 68 7.71 3.63 -9.40
C VAL A 68 6.95 3.42 -8.10
N VAL A 69 7.43 2.49 -7.26
CA VAL A 69 6.76 2.07 -6.03
C VAL A 69 7.59 2.32 -4.78
N GLU A 70 6.97 2.22 -3.61
CA GLU A 70 7.71 2.14 -2.35
C GLU A 70 8.46 0.82 -2.25
N SER A 71 9.57 0.81 -1.51
CA SER A 71 10.32 -0.39 -1.16
C SER A 71 10.65 -0.39 0.32
N TYR A 72 10.90 -1.57 0.87
CA TYR A 72 11.33 -1.69 2.26
C TYR A 72 12.73 -1.05 2.49
N HIS A 73 13.59 -1.17 1.48
CA HIS A 73 14.93 -0.60 1.54
C HIS A 73 14.93 0.84 1.07
N PHE A 74 15.68 1.67 1.77
CA PHE A 74 15.86 3.05 1.33
C PHE A 74 16.56 3.09 -0.03
N VAL A 75 15.93 3.78 -0.97
CA VAL A 75 16.49 4.08 -2.29
C VAL A 75 16.70 5.58 -2.39
N LYS A 76 17.92 6.00 -2.69
CA LYS A 76 18.23 7.41 -2.93
C LYS A 76 17.38 7.93 -4.10
N PHE A 77 16.84 9.12 -3.95
CA PHE A 77 15.99 9.71 -4.99
C PHE A 77 16.71 9.87 -6.33
N GLU A 78 18.01 10.14 -6.31
CA GLU A 78 18.82 10.24 -7.52
C GLU A 78 18.77 8.96 -8.38
N LEU A 79 18.80 7.79 -7.74
CA LEU A 79 18.67 6.50 -8.44
C LEU A 79 17.28 6.30 -9.04
N ILE A 80 16.25 6.79 -8.36
CA ILE A 80 14.88 6.77 -8.87
C ILE A 80 14.79 7.69 -10.09
N LEU A 81 15.34 8.87 -9.98
CA LEU A 81 15.35 9.88 -11.03
C LEU A 81 16.12 9.40 -12.28
N GLU A 82 17.23 8.67 -12.10
CA GLU A 82 17.97 8.03 -13.20
C GLU A 82 17.09 7.05 -13.97
N GLN A 83 16.33 6.18 -13.28
CA GLN A 83 15.43 5.23 -13.94
C GLN A 83 14.24 5.93 -14.63
N ILE A 84 13.68 6.96 -14.00
CA ILE A 84 12.63 7.80 -14.59
C ILE A 84 13.15 8.48 -15.87
N ASN A 85 14.33 9.08 -15.82
CA ASN A 85 14.98 9.72 -16.96
C ASN A 85 15.21 8.73 -18.11
N LEU A 86 15.70 7.52 -17.79
CA LEU A 86 15.94 6.48 -18.78
C LEU A 86 14.64 6.05 -19.47
N ALA A 87 13.58 5.81 -18.67
CA ALA A 87 12.27 5.45 -19.21
C ALA A 87 11.69 6.58 -20.07
N ALA A 88 11.68 7.81 -19.57
CA ALA A 88 11.14 8.98 -20.25
C ALA A 88 11.86 9.26 -21.57
N LYS A 89 13.19 9.20 -21.63
CA LYS A 89 13.99 9.35 -22.87
C LYS A 89 13.66 8.30 -23.94
N ASN A 90 13.17 7.12 -23.52
CA ASN A 90 12.71 6.07 -24.41
C ASN A 90 11.20 6.16 -24.71
N GLY A 91 10.56 7.30 -24.42
CA GLY A 91 9.16 7.55 -24.70
C GLY A 91 8.18 6.76 -23.83
N LYS A 92 8.62 6.29 -22.64
CA LYS A 92 7.79 5.50 -21.73
C LYS A 92 7.17 6.41 -20.67
N ASN A 93 5.89 6.19 -20.38
CA ASN A 93 5.20 6.91 -19.33
C ASN A 93 5.75 6.57 -17.96
N ILE A 94 5.49 7.44 -17.00
CA ILE A 94 5.87 7.23 -15.60
C ILE A 94 4.58 7.08 -14.79
N VAL A 95 4.47 6.00 -14.02
CA VAL A 95 3.41 5.79 -13.03
C VAL A 95 4.03 5.93 -11.66
N LEU A 96 3.58 6.93 -10.93
CA LEU A 96 4.09 7.22 -9.59
C LEU A 96 3.13 6.65 -8.53
N ALA A 97 3.52 5.54 -7.93
CA ALA A 97 2.78 4.84 -6.87
C ALA A 97 3.57 4.87 -5.55
N ARG A 98 4.28 5.96 -5.30
CA ARG A 98 5.00 6.23 -4.06
C ARG A 98 4.89 7.70 -3.68
N LYS A 99 5.07 7.97 -2.39
CA LYS A 99 5.15 9.34 -1.90
C LYS A 99 6.52 9.95 -2.20
N ILE A 100 6.53 11.13 -2.77
CA ILE A 100 7.70 11.98 -2.97
C ILE A 100 7.41 13.40 -2.46
N ASP A 101 8.43 14.16 -2.16
CA ASP A 101 8.25 15.54 -1.73
C ASP A 101 7.95 16.47 -2.94
N LYS A 102 7.62 17.74 -2.64
CA LYS A 102 7.26 18.72 -3.69
C LYS A 102 8.40 19.03 -4.66
N ASN A 103 9.65 19.02 -4.19
CA ASN A 103 10.80 19.32 -5.04
C ASN A 103 11.09 18.13 -5.94
N GLU A 104 11.10 16.93 -5.36
CA GLU A 104 11.22 15.66 -6.08
C GLU A 104 10.12 15.53 -7.15
N TYR A 105 8.88 15.86 -6.80
CA TYR A 105 7.76 15.86 -7.74
C TYR A 105 7.99 16.83 -8.92
N SER A 106 8.45 18.05 -8.64
CA SER A 106 8.74 19.04 -9.67
C SER A 106 9.82 18.56 -10.64
N GLU A 107 10.85 17.85 -10.13
CA GLU A 107 11.90 17.29 -10.97
C GLU A 107 11.37 16.17 -11.88
N VAL A 108 10.53 15.27 -11.35
CA VAL A 108 9.90 14.20 -12.14
C VAL A 108 9.00 14.79 -13.23
N LEU A 109 8.19 15.80 -12.89
CA LEU A 109 7.30 16.46 -13.81
C LEU A 109 8.07 17.12 -14.96
N ASP A 110 9.16 17.85 -14.66
CA ASP A 110 10.03 18.50 -15.62
C ASP A 110 10.67 17.50 -16.61
N ILE A 111 11.08 16.32 -16.12
CA ILE A 111 11.59 15.24 -16.96
C ILE A 111 10.50 14.72 -17.91
N CYS A 112 9.29 14.48 -17.39
CA CYS A 112 8.19 13.99 -18.20
C CYS A 112 7.78 15.00 -19.29
N GLU A 113 7.68 16.28 -18.95
CA GLU A 113 7.37 17.36 -19.89
C GLU A 113 8.43 17.48 -20.98
N LYS A 114 9.72 17.52 -20.63
CA LYS A 114 10.82 17.60 -21.60
C LYS A 114 10.88 16.40 -22.54
N SER A 115 10.47 15.23 -22.08
CA SER A 115 10.46 14.00 -22.87
C SER A 115 9.13 13.75 -23.58
N ASN A 116 8.13 14.62 -23.40
CA ASN A 116 6.78 14.48 -23.93
C ASN A 116 6.12 13.12 -23.57
N VAL A 117 6.28 12.68 -22.33
CA VAL A 117 5.66 11.48 -21.76
C VAL A 117 4.70 11.86 -20.65
N LYS A 118 3.76 10.97 -20.33
CA LYS A 118 2.78 11.22 -19.27
C LYS A 118 3.37 10.85 -17.92
N LEU A 119 3.17 11.73 -16.94
CA LEU A 119 3.23 11.39 -15.53
C LEU A 119 1.82 10.99 -15.08
N ILE A 120 1.68 9.76 -14.63
CA ILE A 120 0.43 9.18 -14.12
C ILE A 120 0.63 9.02 -12.63
N GLU A 121 -0.02 9.88 -11.85
CA GLU A 121 -0.10 9.67 -10.43
C GLU A 121 -1.19 8.65 -10.17
N MET A 122 -0.90 7.61 -9.39
CA MET A 122 -1.97 6.78 -8.86
C MET A 122 -2.80 7.67 -7.93
N PRO A 123 -4.14 7.70 -8.10
CA PRO A 123 -4.95 8.73 -7.46
C PRO A 123 -4.64 8.87 -5.99
N ILE A 124 -4.24 10.08 -5.61
CA ILE A 124 -4.16 10.47 -4.22
C ILE A 124 -5.58 10.72 -3.76
N GLU A 125 -5.83 10.39 -2.51
CA GLU A 125 -7.09 10.56 -1.84
C GLU A 125 -7.76 11.92 -2.16
N SER A 126 -8.96 11.88 -2.73
CA SER A 126 -9.78 13.07 -3.00
C SER A 126 -10.67 13.46 -1.81
N PHE A 127 -10.59 12.72 -0.70
CA PHE A 127 -11.40 12.92 0.49
C PHE A 127 -11.08 14.24 1.18
N LYS A 128 -12.14 15.01 1.50
CA LYS A 128 -12.05 16.22 2.30
C LYS A 128 -12.84 16.01 3.58
N TRP A 129 -12.14 15.94 4.70
CA TRP A 129 -12.81 15.80 5.98
C TRP A 129 -13.45 17.11 6.45
N GLU A 130 -14.57 16.98 7.13
CA GLU A 130 -15.34 18.10 7.63
C GLU A 130 -15.08 18.33 9.12
N LYS A 131 -14.40 19.44 9.43
CA LYS A 131 -14.06 19.82 10.83
C LYS A 131 -15.26 20.06 11.72
N ASN A 132 -16.45 20.27 11.15
CA ASN A 132 -17.66 20.56 11.91
C ASN A 132 -18.34 19.31 12.50
N ILE A 133 -17.94 18.11 12.07
CA ILE A 133 -18.44 16.85 12.60
C ILE A 133 -17.59 16.49 13.81
N SER A 134 -18.20 16.51 14.98
CA SER A 134 -17.53 16.27 16.27
C SER A 134 -17.74 14.87 16.84
N GLY A 135 -18.44 13.99 16.12
CA GLY A 135 -18.78 12.65 16.57
C GLY A 135 -18.56 11.60 15.49
N LEU A 136 -18.51 10.34 15.91
CA LEU A 136 -18.41 9.21 15.01
C LEU A 136 -19.75 8.92 14.34
N GLN A 137 -19.70 8.60 13.06
CA GLN A 137 -20.84 8.17 12.25
C GLN A 137 -20.93 6.63 12.27
N ASN A 138 -22.13 6.10 12.25
CA ASN A 138 -22.33 4.66 12.15
C ASN A 138 -21.91 4.16 10.75
N ILE A 139 -21.05 3.16 10.73
CA ILE A 139 -20.74 2.36 9.53
C ILE A 139 -21.71 1.17 9.56
N ASN A 140 -22.47 0.99 8.49
CA ASN A 140 -23.58 0.00 8.46
C ASN A 140 -23.21 -1.25 7.66
N VAL A 141 -22.06 -1.26 7.00
CA VAL A 141 -21.54 -2.43 6.29
C VAL A 141 -20.53 -3.16 7.16
N PRO A 142 -20.42 -4.49 7.06
CA PRO A 142 -19.41 -5.25 7.77
C PRO A 142 -17.98 -4.74 7.52
N VAL A 143 -17.19 -4.65 8.57
CA VAL A 143 -15.81 -4.22 8.53
C VAL A 143 -14.89 -5.34 9.00
N ILE A 144 -13.89 -5.66 8.18
CA ILE A 144 -12.82 -6.61 8.51
C ILE A 144 -11.52 -5.83 8.72
N ALA A 145 -10.99 -5.82 9.93
CA ALA A 145 -9.68 -5.23 10.22
C ALA A 145 -8.56 -6.28 10.11
N ILE A 146 -7.43 -5.89 9.54
CA ILE A 146 -6.23 -6.72 9.42
C ILE A 146 -5.07 -5.98 10.05
N ILE A 147 -4.46 -6.59 11.07
CA ILE A 147 -3.44 -5.98 11.93
C ILE A 147 -2.21 -6.89 11.98
N GLU A 148 -1.03 -6.28 11.98
CA GLU A 148 0.22 -6.99 12.28
C GLU A 148 0.54 -6.93 13.77
N ASN A 149 0.88 -8.08 14.36
CA ASN A 149 1.39 -8.09 15.74
C ASN A 149 2.77 -7.45 15.85
N GLY A 150 3.59 -7.64 14.84
CA GLY A 150 4.93 -7.09 14.73
C GLY A 150 5.34 -6.86 13.29
N VAL A 151 6.48 -6.24 13.10
CA VAL A 151 7.01 -5.87 11.77
C VAL A 151 7.13 -7.09 10.86
N ARG A 152 6.60 -7.03 9.65
CA ARG A 152 6.68 -8.08 8.61
C ARG A 152 5.90 -9.37 8.93
N CYS A 153 4.76 -9.26 9.56
CA CYS A 153 3.84 -10.38 9.71
C CYS A 153 2.94 -10.60 8.48
N ASN A 154 3.22 -9.96 7.34
CA ASN A 154 2.53 -10.15 6.05
C ASN A 154 1.06 -9.72 6.02
N ALA A 155 0.63 -8.73 6.82
CA ALA A 155 -0.75 -8.27 6.82
C ALA A 155 -1.19 -7.81 5.41
N PHE A 156 -0.35 -7.13 4.66
CA PHE A 156 -0.67 -6.70 3.31
C PHE A 156 -0.95 -7.86 2.34
N GLU A 157 -0.24 -8.98 2.44
CA GLU A 157 -0.52 -10.19 1.66
C GLU A 157 -1.90 -10.75 2.02
N ILE A 158 -2.26 -10.72 3.31
CA ILE A 158 -3.58 -11.12 3.81
C ILE A 158 -4.68 -10.19 3.28
N GLU A 159 -4.45 -8.87 3.27
CA GLU A 159 -5.35 -7.89 2.66
C GLU A 159 -5.66 -8.26 1.21
N MET A 160 -4.60 -8.46 0.41
CA MET A 160 -4.75 -8.81 -1.02
C MET A 160 -5.45 -10.16 -1.21
N GLN A 161 -5.16 -11.13 -0.39
CA GLN A 161 -5.80 -12.45 -0.45
C GLN A 161 -7.30 -12.34 -0.14
N ILE A 162 -7.67 -11.63 0.91
CA ILE A 162 -9.07 -11.47 1.32
C ILE A 162 -9.87 -10.75 0.25
N ILE A 163 -9.38 -9.59 -0.23
CA ILE A 163 -10.09 -8.87 -1.31
C ILE A 163 -10.21 -9.73 -2.56
N SER A 164 -9.15 -10.48 -2.92
CA SER A 164 -9.20 -11.37 -4.09
C SER A 164 -10.23 -12.48 -3.96
N VAL A 165 -10.38 -13.06 -2.77
CA VAL A 165 -11.40 -14.10 -2.49
C VAL A 165 -12.79 -13.50 -2.54
N LEU A 166 -13.03 -12.39 -1.86
CA LEU A 166 -14.33 -11.74 -1.82
C LEU A 166 -14.80 -11.29 -3.21
N LEU A 167 -13.91 -10.73 -4.03
CA LEU A 167 -14.22 -10.37 -5.42
C LEU A 167 -14.53 -11.59 -6.29
N LYS A 168 -13.87 -12.73 -6.08
CA LYS A 168 -14.18 -14.00 -6.78
C LYS A 168 -15.55 -14.52 -6.42
N GLU A 169 -15.98 -14.32 -5.18
CA GLU A 169 -17.33 -14.67 -4.71
C GLU A 169 -18.38 -13.63 -5.09
N ASN A 170 -18.02 -12.65 -5.92
CA ASN A 170 -18.83 -11.55 -6.42
C ASN A 170 -19.32 -10.55 -5.36
N TYR A 171 -18.65 -10.46 -4.21
CA TYR A 171 -18.90 -9.38 -3.28
C TYR A 171 -18.37 -8.05 -3.82
N LYS A 172 -19.10 -6.98 -3.57
CA LYS A 172 -18.62 -5.63 -3.77
C LYS A 172 -17.82 -5.19 -2.54
N VAL A 173 -16.51 -5.08 -2.70
CA VAL A 173 -15.56 -4.85 -1.59
C VAL A 173 -14.82 -3.56 -1.81
N SER A 174 -14.62 -2.78 -0.75
CA SER A 174 -13.66 -1.68 -0.72
C SER A 174 -12.57 -2.01 0.30
N LEU A 175 -11.30 -1.85 -0.10
CA LEU A 175 -10.15 -2.02 0.77
C LEU A 175 -9.51 -0.66 1.04
N ILE A 176 -9.31 -0.32 2.31
CA ILE A 176 -8.33 0.69 2.72
C ILE A 176 -7.07 -0.06 3.09
N SER A 177 -6.06 0.02 2.24
CA SER A 177 -4.82 -0.74 2.42
C SER A 177 -3.94 -0.17 3.53
N SER A 178 -3.17 -1.03 4.18
CA SER A 178 -2.10 -0.62 5.09
C SER A 178 -0.92 0.08 4.38
N ARG A 179 -0.88 0.05 3.04
CA ARG A 179 0.23 0.58 2.24
C ARG A 179 -0.21 1.67 1.26
N GLN A 180 0.76 2.48 0.85
CA GLN A 180 0.54 3.58 -0.10
C GLN A 180 0.97 3.15 -1.52
N PHE A 181 0.24 2.20 -2.11
CA PHE A 181 0.48 1.81 -3.51
C PHE A 181 -0.41 2.54 -4.54
N GLY A 182 -1.17 3.53 -4.08
CA GLY A 182 -2.12 4.28 -4.90
C GLY A 182 -3.50 3.60 -4.96
N ASN A 183 -4.47 4.38 -5.40
CA ASN A 183 -5.86 3.94 -5.44
C ASN A 183 -6.19 3.25 -6.77
N THR A 184 -7.02 2.24 -6.69
CA THR A 184 -7.77 1.66 -7.81
C THR A 184 -9.26 1.83 -7.54
N GLU A 185 -10.10 1.21 -8.37
CA GLU A 185 -11.55 1.29 -8.22
C GLU A 185 -12.07 0.76 -6.86
N ASN A 186 -11.37 -0.24 -6.27
CA ASN A 186 -11.78 -0.91 -5.03
C ASN A 186 -10.69 -0.90 -3.93
N ILE A 187 -9.53 -0.34 -4.22
CA ILE A 187 -8.41 -0.31 -3.28
C ILE A 187 -7.98 1.14 -3.08
N HIS A 188 -8.00 1.57 -1.84
CA HIS A 188 -7.54 2.87 -1.41
C HIS A 188 -6.21 2.72 -0.70
N ALA A 189 -5.27 3.58 -1.04
CA ALA A 189 -4.02 3.68 -0.30
C ALA A 189 -4.28 4.13 1.14
N PHE A 190 -3.36 3.81 2.04
CA PHE A 190 -3.45 4.30 3.41
C PHE A 190 -3.51 5.83 3.43
N PRO A 191 -4.53 6.42 4.10
CA PRO A 191 -4.80 7.85 4.00
C PRO A 191 -3.67 8.70 4.61
N GLY A 192 -3.22 9.67 3.83
CA GLY A 192 -2.07 10.50 4.16
C GLY A 192 -2.24 11.34 5.44
N PHE A 193 -3.48 11.68 5.81
CA PHE A 193 -3.76 12.45 7.02
C PHE A 193 -3.44 11.69 8.32
N MET A 194 -3.44 10.37 8.29
CA MET A 194 -3.06 9.54 9.45
C MET A 194 -1.57 9.65 9.80
N ASN A 195 -0.72 9.90 8.81
CA ASN A 195 0.73 10.03 8.97
C ASN A 195 1.20 11.47 9.15
N GLY A 196 0.29 12.44 9.07
CA GLY A 196 0.61 13.88 9.14
C GLY A 196 0.60 14.43 10.56
N ASN A 197 1.44 15.45 10.78
CA ASN A 197 1.46 16.20 12.07
C ASN A 197 0.37 17.30 12.14
N GLY A 198 -0.58 17.28 11.22
CA GLY A 198 -1.60 18.34 11.12
C GLY A 198 -2.87 18.10 11.94
N LEU A 199 -3.08 16.87 12.42
CA LEU A 199 -4.23 16.45 13.22
C LEU A 199 -3.74 15.84 14.53
N ASN A 200 -4.47 16.08 15.60
CA ASN A 200 -4.28 15.33 16.84
C ASN A 200 -4.99 13.96 16.75
N GLU A 201 -4.76 13.07 17.73
CA GLU A 201 -5.27 11.71 17.73
C GLU A 201 -6.80 11.66 17.63
N SER A 202 -7.52 12.50 18.38
CA SER A 202 -8.98 12.57 18.30
C SER A 202 -9.49 13.04 16.94
N GLU A 203 -8.79 14.00 16.33
CA GLU A 203 -9.11 14.47 14.98
C GLU A 203 -8.84 13.37 13.94
N LYS A 204 -7.77 12.59 14.07
CA LYS A 204 -7.49 11.48 13.19
C LYS A 204 -8.56 10.39 13.27
N ILE A 205 -9.01 10.04 14.49
CA ILE A 205 -10.09 9.08 14.72
C ILE A 205 -11.36 9.54 13.99
N ILE A 206 -11.78 10.76 14.21
CA ILE A 206 -12.98 11.32 13.57
C ILE A 206 -12.81 11.39 12.04
N CYS A 207 -11.67 11.84 11.58
CA CYS A 207 -11.37 11.96 10.15
C CYS A 207 -11.37 10.58 9.46
N TYR A 208 -10.80 9.56 10.09
CA TYR A 208 -10.80 8.20 9.58
C TYR A 208 -12.21 7.60 9.53
N ASN A 209 -13.02 7.84 10.56
CA ASN A 209 -14.42 7.43 10.55
C ASN A 209 -15.20 8.11 9.43
N GLN A 210 -15.02 9.42 9.21
CA GLN A 210 -15.64 10.14 8.10
C GLN A 210 -15.18 9.57 6.73
N TYR A 211 -13.93 9.16 6.63
CA TYR A 211 -13.39 8.55 5.42
C TYR A 211 -14.04 7.19 5.14
N LEU A 212 -14.20 6.35 6.15
CA LEU A 212 -14.96 5.10 6.04
C LEU A 212 -16.40 5.35 5.60
N LYS A 213 -17.05 6.36 6.19
CA LYS A 213 -18.41 6.74 5.83
C LYS A 213 -18.52 7.25 4.40
N TYR A 214 -17.53 8.02 3.96
CA TYR A 214 -17.45 8.48 2.57
C TYR A 214 -17.36 7.30 1.58
N ILE A 215 -16.53 6.29 1.89
CA ILE A 215 -16.42 5.08 1.08
C ILE A 215 -17.75 4.31 1.06
N GLU A 216 -18.35 4.09 2.24
CA GLU A 216 -19.65 3.41 2.36
C GLU A 216 -20.72 4.07 1.47
N GLU A 217 -20.84 5.40 1.51
CA GLU A 217 -21.90 6.14 0.81
C GLU A 217 -21.67 6.25 -0.71
N ASN A 218 -20.42 6.43 -1.13
CA ASN A 218 -20.09 6.65 -2.54
C ASN A 218 -19.90 5.36 -3.32
N GLU A 219 -19.25 4.37 -2.71
CA GLU A 219 -18.98 3.10 -3.38
C GLU A 219 -20.02 2.05 -3.09
N LYS A 220 -20.73 2.15 -1.97
CA LYS A 220 -21.75 1.20 -1.52
C LYS A 220 -21.22 -0.24 -1.54
N PRO A 221 -20.12 -0.53 -0.85
CA PRO A 221 -19.59 -1.87 -0.74
C PRO A 221 -20.50 -2.75 0.13
N GLU A 222 -20.41 -4.06 -0.04
CA GLU A 222 -21.04 -5.05 0.84
C GLU A 222 -20.14 -5.39 2.04
N VAL A 223 -18.81 -5.12 1.89
CA VAL A 223 -17.79 -5.31 2.94
C VAL A 223 -16.70 -4.26 2.77
N ILE A 224 -16.26 -3.68 3.87
CA ILE A 224 -15.05 -2.85 3.91
C ILE A 224 -13.94 -3.65 4.58
N VAL A 225 -12.78 -3.75 3.92
CA VAL A 225 -11.56 -4.32 4.49
C VAL A 225 -10.63 -3.17 4.88
N VAL A 226 -10.10 -3.21 6.09
CA VAL A 226 -9.21 -2.17 6.63
C VAL A 226 -7.87 -2.81 6.99
N GLY A 227 -6.84 -2.51 6.21
CA GLY A 227 -5.46 -2.83 6.56
C GLY A 227 -4.89 -1.77 7.51
N ILE A 228 -4.41 -2.20 8.66
CA ILE A 228 -3.86 -1.31 9.68
C ILE A 228 -2.33 -1.38 9.62
N PRO A 229 -1.65 -0.29 9.24
CA PRO A 229 -0.19 -0.29 9.16
C PRO A 229 0.47 -0.20 10.53
N GLY A 230 1.65 -0.77 10.59
CA GLY A 230 2.45 -0.77 11.80
C GLY A 230 2.11 -1.93 12.74
N GLU A 231 3.01 -2.15 13.65
CA GLU A 231 2.92 -3.21 14.65
C GLU A 231 1.98 -2.84 15.80
N LEU A 232 1.23 -3.81 16.29
CA LEU A 232 0.40 -3.67 17.50
C LEU A 232 1.28 -3.57 18.75
N LEU A 233 2.37 -4.34 18.80
CA LEU A 233 3.29 -4.38 19.92
C LEU A 233 4.63 -3.73 19.58
N PRO A 234 5.34 -3.16 20.58
CA PRO A 234 6.69 -2.67 20.39
C PRO A 234 7.63 -3.82 20.00
N LEU A 235 8.52 -3.57 19.05
CA LEU A 235 9.51 -4.54 18.59
C LEU A 235 10.43 -5.01 19.75
N THR A 236 10.88 -4.07 20.56
CA THR A 236 11.59 -4.31 21.83
C THR A 236 11.35 -3.14 22.77
N LYS A 237 11.72 -3.30 24.07
CA LYS A 237 11.69 -2.19 25.05
C LYS A 237 12.51 -0.97 24.61
N GLN A 238 13.56 -1.18 23.80
CA GLN A 238 14.44 -0.10 23.30
C GLN A 238 14.01 0.42 21.91
N LYS A 239 13.25 -0.38 21.16
CA LYS A 239 12.75 -0.02 19.83
C LYS A 239 11.23 -0.18 19.82
N PRO A 240 10.53 0.86 20.24
CA PRO A 240 9.09 0.78 20.46
C PRO A 240 8.25 0.70 19.18
N GLY A 241 8.78 1.09 18.02
CA GLY A 241 7.96 1.24 16.81
C GLY A 241 6.85 2.27 17.04
N ASN A 242 5.68 2.00 16.49
CA ASN A 242 4.51 2.86 16.65
C ASN A 242 3.64 2.52 17.88
N PHE A 243 3.99 1.52 18.67
CA PHE A 243 3.23 1.11 19.87
C PHE A 243 1.74 0.85 19.68
N GLY A 244 1.33 0.42 18.49
CA GLY A 244 -0.07 0.26 18.19
C GLY A 244 -0.89 1.55 18.12
N ILE A 245 -0.28 2.72 18.06
CA ILE A 245 -1.00 4.01 18.04
C ILE A 245 -1.95 4.08 16.85
N ILE A 246 -1.49 3.68 15.66
CA ILE A 246 -2.35 3.69 14.45
C ILE A 246 -3.49 2.68 14.60
N ALA A 247 -3.22 1.49 15.16
CA ALA A 247 -4.25 0.51 15.44
C ALA A 247 -5.29 1.07 16.43
N TYR A 248 -4.84 1.72 17.50
CA TYR A 248 -5.71 2.40 18.46
C TYR A 248 -6.57 3.47 17.78
N GLU A 249 -5.98 4.34 16.96
CA GLU A 249 -6.71 5.40 16.25
C GLU A 249 -7.80 4.82 15.33
N ILE A 250 -7.49 3.75 14.57
CA ILE A 250 -8.41 3.16 13.60
C ILE A 250 -9.51 2.35 14.30
N LEU A 251 -9.16 1.53 15.31
CA LEU A 251 -10.14 0.73 16.06
C LEU A 251 -11.08 1.61 16.89
N ASN A 252 -10.67 2.81 17.29
CA ASN A 252 -11.57 3.80 17.88
C ASN A 252 -12.38 4.58 16.83
N ALA A 253 -11.99 4.56 15.56
CA ALA A 253 -12.78 5.17 14.48
C ALA A 253 -13.90 4.25 14.00
N VAL A 254 -13.73 2.95 14.09
CA VAL A 254 -14.73 1.94 13.72
C VAL A 254 -14.55 0.70 14.60
N ASP A 255 -15.67 0.11 15.04
CA ASP A 255 -15.68 -1.20 15.70
C ASP A 255 -15.80 -2.27 14.61
N PRO A 256 -14.73 -3.03 14.30
CA PRO A 256 -14.77 -4.00 13.24
C PRO A 256 -15.56 -5.25 13.64
N ASP A 257 -16.33 -5.82 12.71
CA ASP A 257 -17.06 -7.08 12.91
C ASP A 257 -16.11 -8.28 13.03
N PHE A 258 -14.95 -8.20 12.35
CA PHE A 258 -13.88 -9.20 12.40
C PHE A 258 -12.52 -8.54 12.42
N THR A 259 -11.65 -9.07 13.30
CA THR A 259 -10.23 -8.67 13.34
C THR A 259 -9.34 -9.87 13.04
N ILE A 260 -8.46 -9.71 12.07
CA ILE A 260 -7.44 -10.69 11.72
C ILE A 260 -6.10 -10.19 12.24
N LEU A 261 -5.55 -10.88 13.22
CA LEU A 261 -4.23 -10.59 13.77
C LEU A 261 -3.19 -11.49 13.11
N SER A 262 -2.29 -10.88 12.33
CA SER A 262 -1.16 -11.57 11.73
C SER A 262 -0.01 -11.71 12.71
N LEU A 263 0.45 -12.93 12.93
CA LEU A 263 1.45 -13.30 13.92
C LEU A 263 2.71 -13.87 13.26
N TYR A 264 3.84 -13.76 13.95
CA TYR A 264 5.02 -14.56 13.60
C TYR A 264 4.73 -16.05 13.80
N LYS A 265 5.42 -16.90 13.06
CA LYS A 265 5.36 -18.34 13.27
C LYS A 265 6.14 -18.69 14.56
N ASP A 266 5.42 -18.82 15.65
CA ASP A 266 5.95 -19.16 16.97
C ASP A 266 4.92 -19.99 17.76
N GLU A 267 5.30 -20.47 18.95
CA GLU A 267 4.39 -21.12 19.88
C GLU A 267 3.80 -20.05 20.82
N TYR A 268 2.50 -19.83 20.69
CA TYR A 268 1.76 -18.88 21.53
C TYR A 268 0.92 -19.64 22.55
N LYS A 269 0.90 -19.12 23.78
CA LYS A 269 0.03 -19.63 24.83
C LYS A 269 -1.35 -19.00 24.74
N GLU A 270 -2.34 -19.64 25.35
CA GLU A 270 -3.73 -19.17 25.35
C GLU A 270 -3.85 -17.78 25.98
N GLU A 271 -3.12 -17.53 27.06
CA GLU A 271 -3.11 -16.24 27.77
C GLU A 271 -2.67 -15.08 26.84
N TYR A 272 -1.79 -15.37 25.88
CA TYR A 272 -1.37 -14.38 24.89
C TYR A 272 -2.54 -13.91 24.02
N PHE A 273 -3.40 -14.82 23.58
CA PHE A 273 -4.56 -14.47 22.75
C PHE A 273 -5.61 -13.72 23.56
N GLU A 274 -5.77 -14.02 24.84
CA GLU A 274 -6.63 -13.26 25.74
C GLU A 274 -6.12 -11.83 25.93
N GLU A 275 -4.81 -11.64 26.12
CA GLU A 275 -4.20 -10.32 26.22
C GLU A 275 -4.37 -9.52 24.90
N MET A 276 -4.15 -10.16 23.75
CA MET A 276 -4.34 -9.50 22.44
C MET A 276 -5.80 -9.10 22.22
N ASN A 277 -6.74 -9.98 22.54
CA ASN A 277 -8.16 -9.66 22.44
C ASN A 277 -8.54 -8.44 23.30
N ASN A 278 -8.00 -8.33 24.52
CA ASN A 278 -8.21 -7.18 25.39
C ASN A 278 -7.55 -5.88 24.88
N LEU A 279 -6.53 -5.98 24.03
CA LEU A 279 -5.90 -4.82 23.40
C LEU A 279 -6.66 -4.33 22.15
N LEU A 280 -7.45 -5.20 21.54
CA LEU A 280 -8.18 -4.93 20.29
C LEU A 280 -9.60 -4.44 20.53
N HIS A 281 -10.11 -4.59 21.75
CA HIS A 281 -11.41 -4.12 22.24
C HIS A 281 -11.24 -3.13 23.41
#